data_a950ec5a6d74d6f8f1d6ae3c5188d73f
#
_entry.id   a950ec5a6d74d6f8f1d6ae3c5188d73f
#
_cell.length_a   1.000
_cell.length_b   1.000
_cell.length_c   1.000
_cell.angle_alpha   90.00
_cell.angle_beta   90.00
_cell.angle_gamma   90.00
#
_symmetry.space_group_name_H-M   'P 1'
#
loop_
_entity.id
_entity.type
_entity.pdbx_description
1 polymer ?
#
loop_
_entity_poly.entity_id
_entity_poly.type
_entity_poly.pdbx_seq_one_letter_code
_entity_poly.pdbx_strand_id
1 'polypeptide(L)'
;MLNQRLLLVFTSAMLFAGCAIHRPVDLSDSKGILKEATTERLKTVADVAVFDKATNPKQEHHFFGADQVPINPEVRSAATVTTDLKDYFASHLAKDRDGKRASRVTVAQADAFWTLRGAVKVPIVGLFAIAADDPFHMKTVLRIEVEEVGRPTRTYVYDQTTDIPDGNANAPSDIDRSYQRLIAKSRKQLVETLDNDFLPEYLTE
;
A
#
# COMPACT_ATOMS: atom_id res chain seq x y z
N MET A 1 -45.45 -3.84 -20.76
CA MET A 1 -45.09 -3.29 -19.41
C MET A 1 -43.90 -3.97 -18.75
N LEU A 2 -43.36 -5.06 -19.29
CA LEU A 2 -42.17 -5.77 -18.72
C LEU A 2 -40.83 -5.07 -19.02
N ASN A 3 -40.74 -4.35 -20.16
CA ASN A 3 -39.47 -3.75 -20.61
C ASN A 3 -39.03 -2.50 -19.82
N GLN A 4 -39.94 -1.79 -19.17
CA GLN A 4 -39.55 -0.57 -18.42
C GLN A 4 -38.91 -0.88 -17.05
N ARG A 5 -39.28 -1.99 -16.40
CA ARG A 5 -38.70 -2.38 -15.12
C ARG A 5 -37.27 -2.98 -15.30
N LEU A 6 -37.03 -3.65 -16.41
CA LEU A 6 -35.72 -4.18 -16.74
C LEU A 6 -34.70 -3.05 -17.03
N LEU A 7 -35.15 -1.99 -17.70
CA LEU A 7 -34.29 -0.83 -18.02
C LEU A 7 -33.87 -0.04 -16.77
N LEU A 8 -34.76 0.04 -15.77
CA LEU A 8 -34.49 0.73 -14.51
C LEU A 8 -33.46 0.01 -13.63
N VAL A 9 -33.43 -1.33 -13.66
CA VAL A 9 -32.45 -2.12 -12.93
C VAL A 9 -31.05 -1.97 -13.58
N PHE A 10 -30.97 -1.91 -14.92
CA PHE A 10 -29.72 -1.72 -15.63
C PHE A 10 -29.12 -0.33 -15.43
N THR A 11 -29.94 0.72 -15.39
CA THR A 11 -29.48 2.09 -15.14
C THR A 11 -29.02 2.29 -13.71
N SER A 12 -29.61 1.60 -12.72
CA SER A 12 -29.16 1.67 -11.32
C SER A 12 -27.78 1.01 -11.12
N ALA A 13 -27.48 -0.08 -11.82
CA ALA A 13 -26.18 -0.77 -11.70
C ALA A 13 -25.02 0.04 -12.29
N MET A 14 -25.27 0.88 -13.31
CA MET A 14 -24.21 1.74 -13.89
C MET A 14 -23.90 3.01 -13.07
N LEU A 15 -24.78 3.44 -12.19
CA LEU A 15 -24.57 4.63 -11.36
C LEU A 15 -23.65 4.40 -10.15
N PHE A 16 -23.39 3.14 -9.78
CA PHE A 16 -22.50 2.81 -8.65
C PHE A 16 -21.00 2.71 -9.02
N ALA A 17 -20.67 2.71 -10.31
CA ALA A 17 -19.29 2.58 -10.77
C ALA A 17 -18.45 3.88 -10.69
N GLY A 18 -19.02 5.00 -10.22
CA GLY A 18 -18.38 6.31 -10.33
C GLY A 18 -18.11 7.08 -9.05
N CYS A 19 -18.61 6.65 -7.90
CA CYS A 19 -18.34 7.35 -6.65
C CYS A 19 -17.27 6.59 -5.86
N ALA A 20 -16.02 7.01 -5.96
CA ALA A 20 -15.01 6.67 -4.97
C ALA A 20 -15.49 7.23 -3.63
N ILE A 21 -16.13 6.42 -2.80
CA ILE A 21 -16.53 6.81 -1.46
C ILE A 21 -15.25 6.87 -0.64
N HIS A 22 -14.71 8.07 -0.44
CA HIS A 22 -13.65 8.32 0.52
C HIS A 22 -14.20 8.06 1.91
N ARG A 23 -13.72 7.02 2.58
CA ARG A 23 -14.10 6.70 3.93
C ARG A 23 -12.89 6.25 4.74
N PRO A 24 -12.91 6.49 6.07
CA PRO A 24 -11.84 6.03 6.92
C PRO A 24 -11.80 4.49 6.93
N VAL A 25 -10.61 3.93 6.72
CA VAL A 25 -10.34 2.50 6.91
C VAL A 25 -9.50 2.36 8.17
N ASP A 26 -9.97 1.61 9.14
CA ASP A 26 -9.20 1.35 10.37
C ASP A 26 -8.06 0.38 10.08
N LEU A 27 -6.83 0.84 10.33
CA LEU A 27 -5.59 0.08 10.13
C LEU A 27 -4.86 -0.17 11.46
N SER A 28 -5.53 0.04 12.59
CA SER A 28 -4.92 -0.06 13.94
C SER A 28 -4.42 -1.46 14.28
N ASP A 29 -5.14 -2.50 13.86
CA ASP A 29 -4.83 -3.90 14.20
C ASP A 29 -3.44 -4.35 13.73
N SER A 30 -2.95 -3.80 12.62
CA SER A 30 -1.65 -4.16 12.05
C SER A 30 -0.50 -3.22 12.44
N LYS A 31 -0.75 -2.17 13.26
CA LYS A 31 0.31 -1.23 13.68
C LYS A 31 1.34 -1.86 14.61
N GLY A 32 0.99 -2.91 15.34
CA GLY A 32 1.92 -3.65 16.19
C GLY A 32 3.12 -4.19 15.41
N ILE A 33 2.92 -4.61 14.17
CA ILE A 33 3.95 -5.16 13.27
C ILE A 33 5.13 -4.19 13.11
N LEU A 34 4.88 -2.89 13.05
CA LEU A 34 5.90 -1.86 12.84
C LEU A 34 6.84 -1.67 14.05
N LYS A 35 6.50 -2.25 15.21
CA LYS A 35 7.26 -2.12 16.46
C LYS A 35 7.97 -3.41 16.84
N GLU A 36 7.71 -4.50 16.13
CA GLU A 36 8.38 -5.78 16.33
C GLU A 36 9.77 -5.70 15.72
N ALA A 37 10.78 -5.40 16.55
CA ALA A 37 12.16 -5.40 16.11
C ALA A 37 12.70 -6.83 16.11
N THR A 38 13.15 -7.33 14.96
CA THR A 38 13.90 -8.58 14.84
C THR A 38 15.39 -8.37 15.12
N THR A 39 15.89 -7.15 14.97
CA THR A 39 17.30 -6.76 15.18
C THR A 39 17.44 -5.89 16.42
N GLU A 40 18.48 -6.10 17.22
CA GLU A 40 18.76 -5.26 18.40
C GLU A 40 18.86 -3.78 18.02
N ARG A 41 18.20 -2.92 18.81
CA ARG A 41 18.03 -1.47 18.60
C ARG A 41 19.28 -0.63 18.76
N LEU A 42 20.45 -1.11 18.41
CA LEU A 42 21.70 -0.44 18.72
C LEU A 42 22.19 0.52 17.62
N LYS A 43 21.38 0.77 16.58
CA LYS A 43 21.82 1.65 15.49
C LYS A 43 21.44 3.08 15.79
N THR A 44 22.46 3.93 15.87
CA THR A 44 22.33 5.34 16.20
C THR A 44 22.38 6.19 14.95
N VAL A 45 21.45 7.12 14.80
CA VAL A 45 21.41 8.08 13.69
C VAL A 45 21.19 9.50 14.22
N ALA A 46 21.76 10.49 13.54
CA ALA A 46 21.53 11.90 13.87
C ALA A 46 20.10 12.30 13.58
N ASP A 47 19.57 11.91 12.41
CA ASP A 47 18.20 12.21 12.00
C ASP A 47 17.66 11.20 10.97
N VAL A 48 16.33 11.08 10.92
CA VAL A 48 15.61 10.36 9.87
C VAL A 48 14.45 11.24 9.39
N ALA A 49 14.50 11.65 8.13
CA ALA A 49 13.45 12.42 7.48
C ALA A 49 12.67 11.56 6.47
N VAL A 50 11.35 11.51 6.58
CA VAL A 50 10.47 10.72 5.69
C VAL A 50 9.57 11.65 4.90
N PHE A 51 9.61 11.53 3.56
CA PHE A 51 8.90 12.37 2.61
C PHE A 51 7.93 11.55 1.75
N ASP A 52 6.68 11.97 1.65
CA ASP A 52 5.73 11.48 0.66
C ASP A 52 5.91 12.28 -0.64
N LYS A 53 6.36 11.63 -1.70
CA LYS A 53 6.45 12.16 -3.07
C LYS A 53 5.65 11.34 -4.07
N ALA A 54 4.86 10.39 -3.61
CA ALA A 54 4.02 9.57 -4.46
C ALA A 54 2.91 10.41 -5.13
N THR A 55 2.66 10.11 -6.39
CA THR A 55 1.52 10.65 -7.12
C THR A 55 0.26 9.84 -6.80
N ASN A 56 -0.91 10.39 -7.11
CA ASN A 56 -2.14 9.61 -6.97
C ASN A 56 -2.20 8.52 -8.06
N PRO A 57 -2.59 7.29 -7.69
CA PRO A 57 -2.77 6.23 -8.66
C PRO A 57 -3.88 6.58 -9.66
N LYS A 58 -3.70 6.13 -10.90
CA LYS A 58 -4.69 6.29 -11.97
C LYS A 58 -5.36 4.95 -12.23
N GLN A 59 -6.66 5.01 -12.54
CA GLN A 59 -7.37 3.82 -13.00
C GLN A 59 -6.88 3.45 -14.40
N GLU A 60 -6.54 2.17 -14.58
CA GLU A 60 -6.20 1.61 -15.88
C GLU A 60 -7.40 0.84 -16.45
N HIS A 61 -7.81 1.22 -17.66
CA HIS A 61 -8.92 0.60 -18.36
C HIS A 61 -8.42 -0.23 -19.53
N HIS A 62 -8.83 -1.48 -19.60
CA HIS A 62 -8.57 -2.38 -20.72
C HIS A 62 -9.89 -2.82 -21.35
N PHE A 63 -10.05 -2.64 -22.66
CA PHE A 63 -11.31 -2.91 -23.35
C PHE A 63 -11.76 -4.39 -23.20
N PHE A 64 -10.82 -5.34 -23.30
CA PHE A 64 -11.07 -6.77 -23.13
C PHE A 64 -10.31 -7.41 -21.95
N GLY A 65 -9.51 -6.64 -21.22
CA GLY A 65 -8.69 -7.12 -20.11
C GLY A 65 -9.32 -6.86 -18.75
N ALA A 66 -8.58 -7.22 -17.71
CA ALA A 66 -8.88 -6.82 -16.35
C ALA A 66 -8.49 -5.37 -16.13
N ASP A 67 -9.34 -4.59 -15.45
CA ASP A 67 -9.02 -3.23 -15.05
C ASP A 67 -8.38 -3.22 -13.68
N GLN A 68 -7.42 -2.33 -13.50
CA GLN A 68 -6.89 -2.00 -12.18
C GLN A 68 -7.65 -0.79 -11.63
N VAL A 69 -8.38 -1.02 -10.54
CA VAL A 69 -9.19 0.00 -9.89
C VAL A 69 -8.47 0.46 -8.62
N PRO A 70 -8.05 1.73 -8.53
CA PRO A 70 -7.40 2.24 -7.33
C PRO A 70 -8.31 2.12 -6.11
N ILE A 71 -7.74 1.70 -5.00
CA ILE A 71 -8.40 1.79 -3.70
C ILE A 71 -8.16 3.19 -3.18
N ASN A 72 -9.23 3.93 -2.96
CA ASN A 72 -9.18 5.32 -2.50
C ASN A 72 -9.69 5.43 -1.05
N PRO A 73 -8.90 5.03 -0.02
CA PRO A 73 -9.22 5.30 1.36
C PRO A 73 -9.15 6.81 1.63
N GLU A 74 -9.79 7.27 2.70
CA GLU A 74 -9.70 8.68 3.13
C GLU A 74 -8.25 9.14 3.30
N VAL A 75 -7.42 8.27 3.91
CA VAL A 75 -5.98 8.47 4.00
C VAL A 75 -5.31 7.66 2.88
N ARG A 76 -4.65 8.32 1.94
CA ARG A 76 -3.95 7.67 0.83
C ARG A 76 -2.95 6.61 1.31
N SER A 77 -2.79 5.55 0.55
CA SER A 77 -1.82 4.47 0.86
C SER A 77 -0.39 5.02 1.04
N ALA A 78 0.02 6.01 0.23
CA ALA A 78 1.33 6.65 0.38
C ALA A 78 1.49 7.42 1.70
N ALA A 79 0.45 8.10 2.16
CA ALA A 79 0.46 8.77 3.46
C ALA A 79 0.49 7.75 4.61
N THR A 80 -0.20 6.60 4.46
CA THR A 80 -0.14 5.47 5.38
C THR A 80 1.28 4.93 5.48
N VAL A 81 1.92 4.59 4.34
CA VAL A 81 3.30 4.10 4.31
C VAL A 81 4.30 5.12 4.88
N THR A 82 4.10 6.41 4.61
CA THR A 82 4.92 7.48 5.17
C THR A 82 4.83 7.51 6.70
N THR A 83 3.64 7.33 7.26
CA THR A 83 3.43 7.26 8.72
C THR A 83 4.04 5.99 9.28
N ASP A 84 3.82 4.85 8.63
CA ASP A 84 4.37 3.55 9.02
C ASP A 84 5.91 3.58 9.08
N LEU A 85 6.57 4.21 8.11
CA LEU A 85 8.03 4.38 8.10
C LEU A 85 8.52 5.27 9.26
N LYS A 86 7.79 6.34 9.59
CA LYS A 86 8.12 7.17 10.76
C LYS A 86 8.03 6.37 12.06
N ASP A 87 6.96 5.58 12.22
CA ASP A 87 6.74 4.72 13.39
C ASP A 87 7.80 3.61 13.46
N TYR A 88 8.15 3.00 12.33
CA TYR A 88 9.21 1.98 12.23
C TYR A 88 10.55 2.56 12.67
N PHE A 89 11.02 3.65 12.06
CA PHE A 89 12.32 4.23 12.39
C PHE A 89 12.37 4.78 13.82
N ALA A 90 11.29 5.34 14.33
CA ALA A 90 11.20 5.75 15.72
C ALA A 90 11.32 4.59 16.71
N SER A 91 10.90 3.39 16.30
CA SER A 91 10.95 2.17 17.13
C SER A 91 12.30 1.44 17.04
N HIS A 92 12.98 1.51 15.90
CA HIS A 92 14.18 0.70 15.59
C HIS A 92 15.50 1.48 15.67
N LEU A 93 15.47 2.81 15.65
CA LEU A 93 16.67 3.63 15.69
C LEU A 93 16.70 4.51 16.94
N ALA A 94 17.90 4.61 17.55
CA ALA A 94 18.16 5.59 18.59
C ALA A 94 18.62 6.92 17.94
N LYS A 95 18.01 8.04 18.36
CA LYS A 95 18.47 9.36 17.91
C LYS A 95 19.60 9.84 18.81
N ASP A 96 20.70 10.23 18.17
CA ASP A 96 21.84 10.86 18.80
C ASP A 96 22.20 12.12 18.02
N ARG A 97 22.25 13.28 18.68
CA ARG A 97 22.59 14.55 18.05
C ARG A 97 24.02 14.57 17.49
N ASP A 98 24.91 13.80 18.09
CA ASP A 98 26.30 13.65 17.67
C ASP A 98 26.49 12.49 16.70
N GLY A 99 25.39 11.83 16.29
CA GLY A 99 25.36 10.76 15.32
C GLY A 99 25.97 11.20 13.98
N LYS A 100 26.77 10.32 13.39
CA LYS A 100 27.47 10.63 12.12
C LYS A 100 26.61 10.41 10.87
N ARG A 101 25.44 9.79 11.03
CA ARG A 101 24.58 9.35 9.92
C ARG A 101 23.23 10.05 9.96
N ALA A 102 22.78 10.49 8.81
CA ALA A 102 21.40 10.94 8.58
C ALA A 102 20.77 10.10 7.48
N SER A 103 19.48 9.79 7.61
CA SER A 103 18.73 9.03 6.62
C SER A 103 17.61 9.86 6.05
N ARG A 104 17.51 9.91 4.72
CA ARG A 104 16.41 10.52 4.00
C ARG A 104 15.61 9.44 3.30
N VAL A 105 14.36 9.26 3.69
CA VAL A 105 13.44 8.26 3.12
C VAL A 105 12.43 8.96 2.24
N THR A 106 12.35 8.55 0.99
CA THR A 106 11.36 9.06 0.03
C THR A 106 10.42 7.94 -0.37
N VAL A 107 9.12 8.11 -0.10
CA VAL A 107 8.05 7.26 -0.66
C VAL A 107 7.82 7.76 -2.07
N ALA A 108 8.31 7.02 -3.06
CA ALA A 108 8.18 7.36 -4.48
C ALA A 108 6.85 6.85 -5.06
N GLN A 109 6.41 5.69 -4.57
CA GLN A 109 5.13 5.08 -4.95
C GLN A 109 4.60 4.26 -3.78
N ALA A 110 3.28 4.29 -3.57
CA ALA A 110 2.56 3.37 -2.70
C ALA A 110 1.10 3.32 -3.14
N ASP A 111 0.85 2.54 -4.18
CA ASP A 111 -0.43 2.47 -4.87
C ASP A 111 -1.10 1.13 -4.61
N ALA A 112 -2.32 1.16 -4.09
CA ALA A 112 -3.14 -0.02 -3.85
C ALA A 112 -4.27 -0.11 -4.87
N PHE A 113 -4.47 -1.30 -5.42
CA PHE A 113 -5.47 -1.60 -6.44
C PHE A 113 -6.20 -2.90 -6.13
N TRP A 114 -7.41 -3.03 -6.66
CA TRP A 114 -8.04 -4.32 -6.87
C TRP A 114 -8.26 -4.55 -8.36
N THR A 115 -8.28 -5.80 -8.77
CA THR A 115 -8.38 -6.18 -10.17
C THR A 115 -9.82 -6.51 -10.51
N LEU A 116 -10.48 -5.66 -11.30
CA LEU A 116 -11.78 -5.95 -11.87
C LEU A 116 -11.61 -6.87 -13.08
N ARG A 117 -12.08 -8.11 -12.97
CA ARG A 117 -11.96 -9.11 -14.04
C ARG A 117 -12.76 -8.71 -15.26
N GLY A 118 -12.21 -8.96 -16.45
CA GLY A 118 -12.90 -8.70 -17.71
C GLY A 118 -14.22 -9.45 -17.88
N ALA A 119 -14.36 -10.63 -17.26
CA ALA A 119 -15.59 -11.41 -17.26
C ALA A 119 -16.79 -10.68 -16.63
N VAL A 120 -16.56 -9.82 -15.64
CA VAL A 120 -17.60 -9.01 -14.98
C VAL A 120 -18.20 -8.00 -15.96
N LYS A 121 -17.47 -7.60 -17.00
CA LYS A 121 -17.92 -6.65 -18.04
C LYS A 121 -18.95 -7.25 -19.00
N VAL A 122 -19.11 -8.58 -19.01
CA VAL A 122 -20.08 -9.28 -19.87
C VAL A 122 -21.35 -9.53 -19.09
N PRO A 123 -22.53 -8.97 -19.44
CA PRO A 123 -23.74 -8.94 -18.61
C PRO A 123 -24.20 -10.30 -18.10
N ILE A 124 -24.12 -11.36 -18.91
CA ILE A 124 -24.57 -12.70 -18.49
C ILE A 124 -23.48 -13.42 -17.71
N VAL A 125 -22.23 -13.33 -18.13
CA VAL A 125 -21.07 -13.98 -17.48
C VAL A 125 -20.74 -13.27 -16.17
N GLY A 126 -20.96 -11.96 -16.08
CA GLY A 126 -20.71 -11.16 -14.90
C GLY A 126 -21.52 -11.60 -13.69
N LEU A 127 -22.75 -12.10 -13.87
CA LEU A 127 -23.58 -12.62 -12.77
C LEU A 127 -22.94 -13.85 -12.08
N PHE A 128 -22.19 -14.66 -12.81
CA PHE A 128 -21.47 -15.82 -12.25
C PHE A 128 -20.07 -15.45 -11.76
N ALA A 129 -19.50 -14.36 -12.26
CA ALA A 129 -18.17 -13.90 -11.88
C ALA A 129 -18.15 -13.13 -10.54
N ILE A 130 -19.31 -12.67 -10.06
CA ILE A 130 -19.45 -11.94 -8.78
C ILE A 130 -19.02 -12.81 -7.58
N ALA A 131 -19.12 -14.14 -7.68
CA ALA A 131 -18.74 -15.05 -6.60
C ALA A 131 -17.23 -15.40 -6.58
N ALA A 132 -16.46 -14.88 -7.51
CA ALA A 132 -15.04 -15.19 -7.60
C ALA A 132 -14.21 -14.15 -6.82
N ASP A 133 -13.07 -14.61 -6.26
CA ASP A 133 -12.13 -13.72 -5.57
C ASP A 133 -11.59 -12.64 -6.50
N ASP A 134 -11.46 -11.42 -5.97
CA ASP A 134 -10.84 -10.29 -6.66
C ASP A 134 -9.43 -10.09 -6.09
N PRO A 135 -8.37 -10.21 -6.91
CA PRO A 135 -7.02 -9.96 -6.45
C PRO A 135 -6.83 -8.50 -6.04
N PHE A 136 -6.20 -8.29 -4.88
CA PHE A 136 -5.75 -6.99 -4.40
C PHE A 136 -4.24 -6.95 -4.43
N HIS A 137 -3.66 -5.84 -4.85
CA HIS A 137 -2.21 -5.65 -4.87
C HIS A 137 -1.83 -4.23 -4.54
N MET A 138 -0.63 -4.08 -4.00
CA MET A 138 -0.02 -2.80 -3.66
C MET A 138 1.43 -2.77 -4.12
N LYS A 139 1.74 -1.78 -4.95
CA LYS A 139 3.11 -1.48 -5.35
C LYS A 139 3.68 -0.42 -4.41
N THR A 140 4.81 -0.74 -3.78
CA THR A 140 5.53 0.18 -2.89
C THR A 140 6.95 0.36 -3.39
N VAL A 141 7.35 1.61 -3.65
CA VAL A 141 8.71 1.98 -4.02
C VAL A 141 9.23 3.04 -3.06
N LEU A 142 10.31 2.71 -2.36
CA LEU A 142 11.00 3.61 -1.45
C LEU A 142 12.44 3.82 -1.93
N ARG A 143 12.95 5.03 -1.72
CA ARG A 143 14.36 5.35 -1.85
C ARG A 143 14.87 5.85 -0.51
N ILE A 144 15.88 5.20 0.03
CA ILE A 144 16.51 5.57 1.30
C ILE A 144 17.96 5.98 1.01
N GLU A 145 18.26 7.23 1.27
CA GLU A 145 19.60 7.80 1.14
C GLU A 145 20.18 7.92 2.54
N VAL A 146 21.36 7.33 2.74
CA VAL A 146 22.13 7.40 3.98
C VAL A 146 23.36 8.26 3.76
N GLU A 147 23.38 9.41 4.41
CA GLU A 147 24.49 10.35 4.41
C GLU A 147 25.32 10.13 5.68
N GLU A 148 26.63 9.97 5.52
CA GLU A 148 27.58 9.83 6.63
C GLU A 148 28.74 10.79 6.43
N VAL A 149 29.14 11.48 7.51
CA VAL A 149 30.22 12.47 7.45
C VAL A 149 31.51 11.81 6.99
N GLY A 150 32.06 12.32 5.89
CA GLY A 150 33.33 11.82 5.31
C GLY A 150 33.19 10.58 4.44
N ARG A 151 31.98 10.13 4.13
CA ARG A 151 31.72 9.00 3.23
C ARG A 151 30.76 9.41 2.09
N PRO A 152 30.79 8.72 0.95
CA PRO A 152 29.82 8.94 -0.11
C PRO A 152 28.41 8.52 0.35
N THR A 153 27.39 9.24 -0.11
CA THR A 153 25.98 8.88 0.12
C THR A 153 25.70 7.50 -0.44
N ARG A 154 25.12 6.64 0.39
CA ARG A 154 24.66 5.31 -0.01
C ARG A 154 23.16 5.36 -0.28
N THR A 155 22.69 4.62 -1.28
CA THR A 155 21.28 4.58 -1.64
C THR A 155 20.78 3.14 -1.59
N TYR A 156 19.69 2.91 -0.86
CA TYR A 156 18.92 1.68 -0.85
C TYR A 156 17.58 1.91 -1.57
N VAL A 157 17.17 0.97 -2.39
CA VAL A 157 15.88 1.01 -3.09
C VAL A 157 15.07 -0.20 -2.67
N TYR A 158 13.93 0.05 -2.03
CA TYR A 158 12.90 -0.95 -1.79
C TYR A 158 11.87 -0.87 -2.92
N ASP A 159 11.67 -1.96 -3.64
CA ASP A 159 10.69 -2.09 -4.72
C ASP A 159 9.95 -3.41 -4.56
N GLN A 160 8.74 -3.35 -4.04
CA GLN A 160 7.98 -4.54 -3.66
C GLN A 160 6.54 -4.46 -4.14
N THR A 161 6.02 -5.58 -4.61
CA THR A 161 4.59 -5.78 -4.82
C THR A 161 4.06 -6.74 -3.76
N THR A 162 2.99 -6.32 -3.09
CA THR A 162 2.25 -7.14 -2.11
C THR A 162 0.93 -7.56 -2.73
N ASP A 163 0.59 -8.84 -2.67
CA ASP A 163 -0.61 -9.40 -3.28
C ASP A 163 -1.51 -10.12 -2.27
N ILE A 164 -2.82 -9.94 -2.41
CA ILE A 164 -3.88 -10.71 -1.75
C ILE A 164 -4.74 -11.32 -2.86
N PRO A 165 -4.52 -12.60 -3.24
CA PRO A 165 -5.21 -13.22 -4.37
C PRO A 165 -6.68 -13.53 -4.08
N ASP A 166 -7.02 -13.75 -2.82
CA ASP A 166 -8.33 -14.11 -2.29
C ASP A 166 -9.09 -12.90 -1.69
N GLY A 167 -8.89 -11.72 -2.28
CA GLY A 167 -9.62 -10.51 -1.89
C GLY A 167 -11.07 -10.55 -2.36
N ASN A 168 -11.89 -9.65 -1.81
CA ASN A 168 -13.30 -9.52 -2.19
C ASN A 168 -13.64 -8.04 -2.38
N ALA A 169 -14.28 -7.71 -3.49
CA ALA A 169 -14.73 -6.37 -3.85
C ALA A 169 -16.24 -6.27 -4.07
N ASN A 170 -17.04 -7.27 -3.63
CA ASN A 170 -18.48 -7.32 -3.85
C ASN A 170 -19.25 -6.24 -3.07
N ALA A 171 -18.74 -5.84 -1.91
CA ALA A 171 -19.31 -4.76 -1.12
C ALA A 171 -18.22 -3.81 -0.62
N PRO A 172 -18.56 -2.56 -0.32
CA PRO A 172 -17.61 -1.62 0.25
C PRO A 172 -16.87 -2.13 1.50
N SER A 173 -17.56 -2.83 2.41
CA SER A 173 -16.97 -3.45 3.60
C SER A 173 -15.98 -4.57 3.27
N ASP A 174 -16.17 -5.26 2.14
CA ASP A 174 -15.27 -6.32 1.70
C ASP A 174 -13.99 -5.73 1.11
N ILE A 175 -14.10 -4.62 0.37
CA ILE A 175 -12.96 -3.85 -0.12
C ILE A 175 -12.12 -3.37 1.06
N ASP A 176 -12.74 -2.82 2.11
CA ASP A 176 -12.00 -2.36 3.29
C ASP A 176 -11.28 -3.50 4.00
N ARG A 177 -11.93 -4.63 4.19
CA ARG A 177 -11.32 -5.81 4.82
C ARG A 177 -10.15 -6.35 3.99
N SER A 178 -10.32 -6.42 2.66
CA SER A 178 -9.26 -6.83 1.75
C SER A 178 -8.09 -5.84 1.78
N TYR A 179 -8.37 -4.53 1.82
CA TYR A 179 -7.36 -3.50 1.97
C TYR A 179 -6.63 -3.56 3.32
N GLN A 180 -7.34 -3.80 4.44
CA GLN A 180 -6.72 -4.01 5.76
C GLN A 180 -5.72 -5.18 5.72
N ARG A 181 -6.09 -6.31 5.12
CA ARG A 181 -5.22 -7.48 4.93
C ARG A 181 -4.02 -7.15 4.05
N LEU A 182 -4.23 -6.39 2.97
CA LEU A 182 -3.17 -5.93 2.06
C LEU A 182 -2.15 -5.07 2.79
N ILE A 183 -2.59 -4.08 3.55
CA ILE A 183 -1.71 -3.22 4.36
C ILE A 183 -0.98 -4.01 5.44
N ALA A 184 -1.66 -4.92 6.15
CA ALA A 184 -1.02 -5.76 7.16
C ALA A 184 0.11 -6.62 6.56
N LYS A 185 -0.13 -7.23 5.40
CA LYS A 185 0.88 -8.00 4.68
C LYS A 185 2.03 -7.13 4.17
N SER A 186 1.72 -5.96 3.63
CA SER A 186 2.72 -4.99 3.17
C SER A 186 3.63 -4.51 4.32
N ARG A 187 3.05 -4.21 5.49
CA ARG A 187 3.78 -3.85 6.71
C ARG A 187 4.76 -4.96 7.13
N LYS A 188 4.30 -6.21 7.12
CA LYS A 188 5.15 -7.35 7.46
C LYS A 188 6.34 -7.47 6.51
N GLN A 189 6.10 -7.43 5.20
CA GLN A 189 7.16 -7.48 4.19
C GLN A 189 8.13 -6.31 4.32
N LEU A 190 7.62 -5.10 4.57
CA LEU A 190 8.44 -3.90 4.76
C LEU A 190 9.38 -4.05 5.96
N VAL A 191 8.85 -4.46 7.12
CA VAL A 191 9.64 -4.68 8.35
C VAL A 191 10.70 -5.75 8.10
N GLU A 192 10.30 -6.92 7.57
CA GLU A 192 11.23 -8.02 7.28
C GLU A 192 12.39 -7.57 6.38
N THR A 193 12.10 -6.80 5.33
CA THR A 193 13.13 -6.33 4.40
C THR A 193 14.01 -5.25 5.04
N LEU A 194 13.42 -4.29 5.76
CA LEU A 194 14.20 -3.25 6.41
C LEU A 194 15.10 -3.81 7.51
N ASP A 195 14.62 -4.78 8.29
CA ASP A 195 15.39 -5.41 9.38
C ASP A 195 16.50 -6.32 8.85
N ASN A 196 16.24 -7.07 7.79
CA ASN A 196 17.19 -8.09 7.30
C ASN A 196 18.18 -7.53 6.27
N ASP A 197 17.78 -6.54 5.47
CA ASP A 197 18.60 -6.03 4.37
C ASP A 197 19.09 -4.60 4.65
N PHE A 198 18.18 -3.66 4.95
CA PHE A 198 18.55 -2.24 5.07
C PHE A 198 19.35 -1.95 6.34
N LEU A 199 18.86 -2.32 7.52
CA LEU A 199 19.53 -1.98 8.78
C LEU A 199 20.92 -2.62 8.90
N PRO A 200 21.13 -3.91 8.54
CA PRO A 200 22.45 -4.54 8.61
C PRO A 200 23.44 -3.95 7.62
N GLU A 201 23.01 -3.67 6.39
CA GLU A 201 23.92 -3.25 5.30
C GLU A 201 24.22 -1.75 5.35
N TYR A 202 23.21 -0.91 5.57
CA TYR A 202 23.35 0.56 5.43
C TYR A 202 23.65 1.27 6.74
N LEU A 203 23.36 0.66 7.88
CA LEU A 203 23.60 1.23 9.20
C LEU A 203 24.66 0.49 10.02
N THR A 204 25.39 -0.47 9.45
CA THR A 204 26.60 -1.04 10.08
C THR A 204 27.73 -0.02 10.08
N GLU A 205 28.55 -0.07 11.12
CA GLU A 205 29.75 0.77 11.26
C GLU A 205 30.86 0.38 10.30
#